data_8eec559f3effb33b4ee167b22ddded43
#
_entry.id   8eec559f3effb33b4ee167b22ddded43
#
_cell.length_a   1.000
_cell.length_b   1.000
_cell.length_c   1.000
_cell.angle_alpha   90.00
_cell.angle_beta   90.00
_cell.angle_gamma   90.00
#
_symmetry.space_group_name_H-M   'P 1'
#
loop_
_entity.id
_entity.type
_entity.pdbx_description
1 polymer ?
#
loop_
_entity_poly.entity_id
_entity_poly.type
_entity_poly.pdbx_seq_one_letter_code
_entity_poly.pdbx_strand_id
1 'polypeptide(L)'
;MATVAEPIPLPNGLVCSSHDEEKTAEFIEVLSGVRNAELVGFTVENATIGTLRFEVSTTSDIAEGDVIFTRISGKEILYQILDAETAEENFDQNPRGTHIVRAAQLGCYTSKDGFIKFPWLPAMNSPLFAARSREFQKPITTEREFEVGKVPSTNVGAVANIDDLVEYHAAILGVTGTGKTEFALDLVGEAIARDVKVFCVDFTGEYKQRLADLEPTFPAPTPEQAVDLENKLFAVDTGEYGAKTEKKTLKKGIDALRESTAEQISRFLESEKSNLAVFELAEITNTKATLRLTELYLSTIMTWAREHRRARQIMIVLEEAHTIVPEVFGSGFDADTQFVVSRIGQIALQGRKYGVGLMVVTQRTALVSKTILSQCNTFFTHTLIDQTSLNFLDSVYSSQHTRLIPNLGRFEFLAYGKALKAERPIMLRREFDQKKKGCERRAQKPNANCGGSGWNCRCGGSCRDRRRWTSNTQTLKFNTVPPPGRGGF
;
A
#
# COMPACT_ATOMS: atom_id res chain seq x y z
N MET A 1 16.27 53.83 21.56
CA MET A 1 15.58 53.13 22.69
C MET A 1 14.73 52.02 22.05
N ALA A 2 15.23 50.83 22.03
CA ALA A 2 14.49 49.65 21.56
C ALA A 2 13.64 49.15 22.73
N THR A 3 12.34 49.14 22.54
CA THR A 3 11.40 48.54 23.47
C THR A 3 11.67 47.05 23.57
N VAL A 4 12.14 46.61 24.73
CA VAL A 4 12.25 45.20 25.08
C VAL A 4 10.83 44.64 25.09
N ALA A 5 10.55 43.71 24.20
CA ALA A 5 9.27 43.00 24.19
C ALA A 5 9.15 42.20 25.50
N GLU A 6 8.03 42.31 26.18
CA GLU A 6 7.73 41.51 27.37
C GLU A 6 7.83 40.01 27.04
N PRO A 7 8.42 39.19 27.91
CA PRO A 7 8.53 37.75 27.69
C PRO A 7 7.15 37.11 27.62
N ILE A 8 6.90 36.40 26.56
CA ILE A 8 5.68 35.59 26.38
C ILE A 8 5.68 34.49 27.45
N PRO A 9 4.67 34.38 28.33
CA PRO A 9 4.63 33.31 29.32
C PRO A 9 4.46 31.97 28.61
N LEU A 10 5.45 31.08 28.76
CA LEU A 10 5.37 29.69 28.32
C LEU A 10 4.36 28.94 29.19
N PRO A 11 3.48 28.11 28.64
CA PRO A 11 2.66 27.22 29.42
C PRO A 11 3.57 26.25 30.19
N ASN A 12 3.40 26.15 31.49
CA ASN A 12 4.04 25.23 32.44
C ASN A 12 5.40 25.64 33.06
N GLY A 13 5.68 26.93 33.29
CA GLY A 13 6.69 27.33 34.27
C GLY A 13 8.16 26.97 33.94
N LEU A 14 8.48 26.62 32.71
CA LEU A 14 9.85 26.38 32.27
C LEU A 14 10.63 27.70 32.24
N VAL A 15 11.51 27.89 33.21
CA VAL A 15 12.47 28.99 33.26
C VAL A 15 13.71 28.57 32.47
N CYS A 16 13.90 29.14 31.28
CA CYS A 16 15.16 29.02 30.56
C CYS A 16 16.28 29.74 31.34
N SER A 17 17.33 29.01 31.74
CA SER A 17 18.51 29.62 32.33
C SER A 17 19.25 30.46 31.31
N SER A 18 19.67 31.66 31.69
CA SER A 18 20.20 32.76 30.88
C SER A 18 21.60 32.56 30.28
N HIS A 19 22.04 31.36 29.99
CA HIS A 19 23.46 31.11 29.62
C HIS A 19 23.73 30.84 28.14
N ASP A 20 22.72 30.95 27.27
CA ASP A 20 22.93 30.73 25.82
C ASP A 20 22.08 31.72 25.01
N GLU A 21 22.54 32.95 24.85
CA GLU A 21 21.88 33.98 24.03
C GLU A 21 21.68 33.52 22.58
N GLU A 22 22.63 32.76 22.06
CA GLU A 22 22.60 32.24 20.68
C GLU A 22 21.51 31.15 20.52
N LYS A 23 21.34 30.26 21.47
CA LYS A 23 20.25 29.26 21.49
C LYS A 23 18.88 29.89 21.73
N THR A 24 18.84 30.95 22.55
CA THR A 24 17.59 31.71 22.77
C THR A 24 17.18 32.44 21.52
N ALA A 25 18.13 33.00 20.75
CA ALA A 25 17.85 33.64 19.46
C ALA A 25 17.35 32.63 18.41
N GLU A 26 17.98 31.45 18.31
CA GLU A 26 17.51 30.35 17.43
C GLU A 26 16.11 29.86 17.83
N PHE A 27 15.84 29.74 19.13
CA PHE A 27 14.51 29.37 19.65
C PHE A 27 13.44 30.42 19.33
N ILE A 28 13.74 31.72 19.50
CA ILE A 28 12.83 32.82 19.14
C ILE A 28 12.61 32.88 17.64
N GLU A 29 13.62 32.64 16.81
CA GLU A 29 13.48 32.57 15.36
C GLU A 29 12.57 31.40 14.94
N VAL A 30 12.74 30.24 15.54
CA VAL A 30 11.83 29.07 15.34
C VAL A 30 10.40 29.41 15.73
N LEU A 31 10.18 30.02 16.91
CA LEU A 31 8.84 30.43 17.35
C LEU A 31 8.21 31.55 16.47
N SER A 32 9.01 32.52 16.04
CA SER A 32 8.49 33.63 15.21
C SER A 32 8.15 33.18 13.79
N GLY A 33 8.81 32.16 13.27
CA GLY A 33 8.52 31.60 11.95
C GLY A 33 7.33 30.66 11.90
N VAL A 34 6.79 30.22 13.04
CA VAL A 34 5.69 29.25 13.14
C VAL A 34 4.41 29.96 13.67
N ARG A 35 3.99 31.04 13.02
CA ARG A 35 2.71 31.67 13.35
C ARG A 35 1.58 30.67 13.10
N ASN A 36 0.80 30.37 14.16
CA ASN A 36 -0.36 29.46 14.19
C ASN A 36 -0.08 27.95 14.19
N ALA A 37 1.15 27.48 14.43
CA ALA A 37 1.40 26.06 14.60
C ALA A 37 1.18 25.66 16.08
N GLU A 38 0.51 24.54 16.29
CA GLU A 38 0.27 23.95 17.60
C GLU A 38 1.56 23.30 18.12
N LEU A 39 2.08 23.80 19.26
CA LEU A 39 3.21 23.18 19.94
C LEU A 39 2.77 21.86 20.57
N VAL A 40 3.44 20.77 20.23
CA VAL A 40 3.14 19.43 20.71
C VAL A 40 4.03 19.04 21.90
N GLY A 41 5.31 19.35 21.82
CA GLY A 41 6.27 18.95 22.87
C GLY A 41 7.70 19.33 22.52
N PHE A 42 8.65 18.70 23.21
CA PHE A 42 10.07 18.98 23.09
C PHE A 42 10.89 17.69 22.92
N THR A 43 11.94 17.76 22.12
CA THR A 43 12.87 16.64 21.96
C THR A 43 13.57 16.29 23.27
N VAL A 44 13.69 15.01 23.55
CA VAL A 44 14.40 14.46 24.69
C VAL A 44 15.61 13.63 24.25
N GLU A 45 16.35 13.09 25.19
CA GLU A 45 17.51 12.24 24.96
C GLU A 45 17.20 10.97 24.10
N ASN A 46 18.25 10.33 23.60
CA ASN A 46 18.20 9.11 22.80
C ASN A 46 17.48 9.25 21.43
N ALA A 47 17.40 10.47 20.88
CA ALA A 47 17.05 10.68 19.49
C ALA A 47 18.20 10.23 18.58
N THR A 48 17.85 9.73 17.38
CA THR A 48 18.78 9.38 16.30
C THR A 48 18.46 10.14 15.03
N ILE A 49 19.27 10.05 13.98
CA ILE A 49 18.95 10.67 12.68
C ILE A 49 17.61 10.14 12.11
N GLY A 50 17.32 8.86 12.30
CA GLY A 50 16.12 8.23 11.76
C GLY A 50 14.90 8.31 12.65
N THR A 51 15.09 8.47 13.97
CA THR A 51 14.01 8.40 14.96
C THR A 51 14.20 9.47 16.02
N LEU A 52 13.13 10.21 16.24
CA LEU A 52 13.03 11.23 17.26
C LEU A 52 12.35 10.66 18.50
N ARG A 53 12.81 11.08 19.69
CA ARG A 53 12.08 10.93 20.96
C ARG A 53 11.73 12.30 21.49
N PHE A 54 10.52 12.45 21.98
CA PHE A 54 10.05 13.72 22.52
C PHE A 54 9.02 13.52 23.62
N GLU A 55 8.95 14.49 24.49
CA GLU A 55 8.04 14.52 25.60
C GLU A 55 6.79 15.34 25.25
N VAL A 56 5.64 14.83 25.63
CA VAL A 56 4.32 15.42 25.35
C VAL A 56 3.50 15.48 26.63
N SER A 57 2.76 16.57 26.79
CA SER A 57 1.76 16.65 27.85
C SER A 57 0.64 15.62 27.66
N THR A 58 0.15 15.04 28.76
CA THR A 58 -0.98 14.09 28.77
C THR A 58 -2.28 14.66 28.19
N THR A 59 -2.34 15.96 27.94
CA THR A 59 -3.49 16.65 27.35
C THR A 59 -3.38 16.88 25.84
N SER A 60 -2.26 16.49 25.23
CA SER A 60 -2.05 16.65 23.77
C SER A 60 -2.93 15.70 22.99
N ASP A 61 -3.55 16.22 21.93
CA ASP A 61 -4.37 15.45 20.99
C ASP A 61 -3.52 15.04 19.78
N ILE A 62 -2.67 14.04 19.98
CA ILE A 62 -1.83 13.42 18.94
C ILE A 62 -2.07 11.92 18.90
N ALA A 63 -1.96 11.33 17.71
CA ALA A 63 -2.21 9.92 17.47
C ALA A 63 -1.06 9.28 16.69
N GLU A 64 -1.01 7.95 16.72
CA GLU A 64 -0.15 7.13 15.87
C GLU A 64 -0.39 7.48 14.39
N GLY A 65 0.69 7.68 13.62
CA GLY A 65 0.62 8.08 12.22
C GLY A 65 0.52 9.59 11.98
N ASP A 66 0.24 10.41 12.99
CA ASP A 66 0.24 11.87 12.84
C ASP A 66 1.63 12.39 12.50
N VAL A 67 1.66 13.55 11.85
CA VAL A 67 2.90 14.20 11.45
C VAL A 67 3.16 15.43 12.30
N ILE A 68 4.38 15.51 12.79
CA ILE A 68 4.95 16.65 13.49
C ILE A 68 6.15 17.19 12.73
N PHE A 69 6.55 18.41 13.01
CA PHE A 69 7.76 18.99 12.41
C PHE A 69 8.54 19.84 13.41
N THR A 70 9.82 19.99 13.11
CA THR A 70 10.71 20.97 13.76
C THR A 70 11.59 21.63 12.71
N ARG A 71 12.34 22.67 13.10
CA ARG A 71 13.30 23.35 12.22
C ARG A 71 14.72 23.02 12.66
N ILE A 72 15.55 22.66 11.69
CA ILE A 72 16.97 22.42 11.87
C ILE A 72 17.70 23.22 10.79
N SER A 73 18.55 24.16 11.19
CA SER A 73 19.30 25.03 10.26
C SER A 73 18.40 25.68 9.20
N GLY A 74 17.26 26.23 9.61
CA GLY A 74 16.28 26.91 8.76
C GLY A 74 15.42 25.99 7.86
N LYS A 75 15.64 24.67 7.89
CA LYS A 75 14.84 23.69 7.15
C LYS A 75 13.79 23.04 8.04
N GLU A 76 12.61 22.82 7.49
CA GLU A 76 11.55 22.08 8.18
C GLU A 76 11.70 20.59 7.93
N ILE A 77 11.79 19.82 9.01
CA ILE A 77 11.95 18.38 9.01
C ILE A 77 10.70 17.75 9.60
N LEU A 78 10.04 16.92 8.79
CA LEU A 78 8.83 16.22 9.18
C LEU A 78 9.17 14.86 9.79
N TYR A 79 8.38 14.48 10.78
CA TYR A 79 8.45 13.21 11.48
C TYR A 79 7.05 12.63 11.62
N GLN A 80 6.90 11.33 11.47
CA GLN A 80 5.64 10.62 11.65
C GLN A 80 5.67 9.81 12.94
N ILE A 81 4.64 9.96 13.77
CA ILE A 81 4.52 9.30 15.08
C ILE A 81 4.40 7.79 14.89
N LEU A 82 5.23 7.03 15.60
CA LEU A 82 5.27 5.58 15.55
C LEU A 82 4.59 4.92 16.75
N ASP A 83 4.92 5.37 17.95
CA ASP A 83 4.37 4.86 19.20
C ASP A 83 4.57 5.86 20.34
N ALA A 84 3.94 5.58 21.48
CA ALA A 84 4.09 6.35 22.69
C ALA A 84 4.09 5.44 23.93
N GLU A 85 4.83 5.85 24.95
CA GLU A 85 4.89 5.17 26.24
C GLU A 85 4.67 6.18 27.38
N THR A 86 4.00 5.76 28.44
CA THR A 86 3.84 6.57 29.64
C THR A 86 5.15 6.55 30.42
N ALA A 87 5.68 7.72 30.78
CA ALA A 87 6.85 7.87 31.64
C ALA A 87 6.40 8.40 33.02
N GLU A 88 6.89 7.73 34.06
CA GLU A 88 6.74 8.25 35.42
C GLU A 88 7.84 9.30 35.67
N GLU A 89 7.44 10.51 36.07
CA GLU A 89 8.37 11.45 36.66
C GLU A 89 8.54 11.11 38.14
N ASN A 90 9.78 10.90 38.55
CA ASN A 90 10.14 10.68 39.97
C ASN A 90 10.07 11.97 40.81
N PHE A 91 9.20 12.92 40.44
CA PHE A 91 8.99 14.14 41.19
C PHE A 91 7.65 14.11 41.90
N ASP A 92 7.67 14.21 43.21
CA ASP A 92 6.45 14.31 44.09
C ASP A 92 5.47 15.42 43.64
N GLN A 93 5.90 16.30 42.74
CA GLN A 93 5.11 17.48 42.32
C GLN A 93 4.38 17.28 40.99
N ASN A 94 4.62 16.22 40.20
CA ASN A 94 3.92 15.94 38.95
C ASN A 94 3.25 14.56 38.96
N PRO A 95 2.15 14.37 39.67
CA PRO A 95 1.49 13.05 39.76
C PRO A 95 0.80 12.59 38.46
N ARG A 96 0.82 13.40 37.40
CA ARG A 96 0.16 13.06 36.13
C ARG A 96 1.07 12.37 35.14
N GLY A 97 2.40 12.38 35.35
CA GLY A 97 3.38 11.84 34.43
C GLY A 97 3.41 12.59 33.08
N THR A 98 4.21 12.05 32.18
CA THR A 98 4.34 12.52 30.80
C THR A 98 4.28 11.36 29.85
N HIS A 99 4.09 11.63 28.55
CA HIS A 99 4.24 10.62 27.50
C HIS A 99 5.51 10.86 26.73
N ILE A 100 6.30 9.81 26.57
CA ILE A 100 7.45 9.80 25.67
C ILE A 100 7.01 9.19 24.35
N VAL A 101 7.07 9.98 23.30
CA VAL A 101 6.65 9.62 21.95
C VAL A 101 7.84 9.37 21.07
N ARG A 102 7.74 8.37 20.20
CA ARG A 102 8.71 8.08 19.15
C ARG A 102 8.13 8.42 17.79
N ALA A 103 8.93 9.12 16.98
CA ALA A 103 8.53 9.48 15.62
C ALA A 103 9.68 9.21 14.63
N ALA A 104 9.34 8.66 13.48
CA ALA A 104 10.30 8.41 12.40
C ALA A 104 10.44 9.65 11.52
N GLN A 105 11.68 9.94 11.12
CA GLN A 105 11.94 11.01 10.18
C GLN A 105 11.37 10.70 8.80
N LEU A 106 10.49 11.56 8.28
CA LEU A 106 10.12 11.59 6.87
C LEU A 106 11.10 12.44 6.05
N GLY A 107 11.67 13.46 6.68
CA GLY A 107 12.63 14.40 6.07
C GLY A 107 12.02 15.72 5.65
N CYS A 108 12.66 16.40 4.70
CA CYS A 108 12.15 17.63 4.10
C CYS A 108 11.14 17.27 3.00
N TYR A 109 10.01 17.94 2.97
CA TYR A 109 9.03 17.80 1.89
C TYR A 109 9.16 18.95 0.88
N THR A 110 9.21 18.60 -0.40
CA THR A 110 9.02 19.52 -1.51
C THR A 110 7.95 18.98 -2.47
N SER A 111 7.23 19.86 -3.12
CA SER A 111 6.21 19.46 -4.10
C SER A 111 6.79 18.73 -5.32
N LYS A 112 8.05 18.95 -5.65
CA LYS A 112 8.75 18.36 -6.81
C LYS A 112 9.35 16.98 -6.47
N ASP A 113 10.09 16.91 -5.36
CA ASP A 113 10.94 15.76 -5.07
C ASP A 113 10.34 14.84 -3.98
N GLY A 114 9.21 15.25 -3.36
CA GLY A 114 8.57 14.50 -2.29
C GLY A 114 9.32 14.61 -0.97
N PHE A 115 9.48 13.48 -0.27
CA PHE A 115 10.13 13.40 1.04
C PHE A 115 11.58 12.99 0.91
N ILE A 116 12.48 13.95 1.16
CA ILE A 116 13.94 13.75 1.09
C ILE A 116 14.50 13.67 2.51
N LYS A 117 15.22 12.60 2.81
CA LYS A 117 15.85 12.41 4.13
C LYS A 117 16.74 13.59 4.51
N PHE A 118 16.75 13.93 5.80
CA PHE A 118 17.64 14.94 6.35
C PHE A 118 18.80 14.26 7.10
N PRO A 119 20.06 14.68 6.90
CA PRO A 119 21.22 13.95 7.40
C PRO A 119 21.55 14.22 8.88
N TRP A 120 20.74 14.98 9.60
CA TRP A 120 20.99 15.36 10.99
C TRP A 120 19.74 15.21 11.86
N LEU A 121 19.89 15.41 13.16
CA LEU A 121 18.83 15.36 14.17
C LEU A 121 18.71 16.74 14.85
N PRO A 122 17.54 17.06 15.44
CA PRO A 122 17.35 18.29 16.21
C PRO A 122 18.16 18.25 17.52
N ALA A 123 18.48 19.41 18.04
CA ALA A 123 19.06 19.54 19.37
C ALA A 123 18.06 19.06 20.44
N MET A 124 18.57 18.69 21.60
CA MET A 124 17.74 18.41 22.77
C MET A 124 16.93 19.67 23.14
N ASN A 125 15.71 19.48 23.61
CA ASN A 125 14.73 20.54 23.91
C ASN A 125 14.30 21.38 22.68
N SER A 126 14.51 20.90 21.45
CA SER A 126 13.95 21.54 20.27
C SER A 126 12.41 21.44 20.29
N PRO A 127 11.66 22.52 20.00
CA PRO A 127 10.20 22.48 19.96
C PRO A 127 9.70 21.69 18.75
N LEU A 128 8.60 21.00 18.94
CA LEU A 128 7.92 20.19 17.95
C LEU A 128 6.50 20.68 17.77
N PHE A 129 6.05 20.77 16.53
CA PHE A 129 4.76 21.32 16.16
C PHE A 129 3.94 20.31 15.35
N ALA A 130 2.62 20.31 15.55
CA ALA A 130 1.69 19.50 14.77
C ALA A 130 1.60 20.01 13.31
N ALA A 131 1.69 19.10 12.35
CA ALA A 131 1.58 19.43 10.93
C ALA A 131 0.12 19.51 10.44
N ARG A 132 -0.86 19.07 11.22
CA ARG A 132 -2.28 18.97 10.84
C ARG A 132 -2.95 20.29 10.47
N SER A 133 -2.51 21.40 11.04
CA SER A 133 -3.05 22.73 10.75
C SER A 133 -2.36 23.42 9.58
N ARG A 134 -1.43 22.73 8.90
CA ARG A 134 -0.59 23.28 7.87
C ARG A 134 -1.04 22.86 6.48
N GLU A 135 -1.12 23.81 5.55
CA GLU A 135 -1.32 23.51 4.14
C GLU A 135 0.04 23.32 3.46
N PHE A 136 0.26 22.15 2.93
CA PHE A 136 1.41 21.84 2.10
C PHE A 136 1.06 22.02 0.62
N GLN A 137 2.06 22.37 -0.18
CA GLN A 137 1.90 22.39 -1.63
C GLN A 137 1.62 20.96 -2.13
N LYS A 138 0.65 20.83 -3.04
CA LYS A 138 0.37 19.53 -3.66
C LYS A 138 1.59 19.02 -4.42
N PRO A 139 1.83 17.72 -4.46
CA PRO A 139 2.93 17.16 -5.22
C PRO A 139 2.75 17.44 -6.72
N ILE A 140 3.86 17.74 -7.38
CA ILE A 140 3.93 17.88 -8.84
C ILE A 140 4.22 16.48 -9.39
N THR A 141 3.34 15.99 -10.26
CA THR A 141 3.47 14.70 -10.91
C THR A 141 3.74 14.86 -12.40
N THR A 142 4.59 14.00 -12.95
CA THR A 142 4.77 13.81 -14.38
C THR A 142 3.72 12.85 -14.93
N GLU A 143 3.68 12.64 -16.25
CA GLU A 143 2.76 11.67 -16.88
C GLU A 143 2.95 10.22 -16.36
N ARG A 144 4.18 9.89 -15.94
CA ARG A 144 4.54 8.57 -15.41
C ARG A 144 4.37 8.44 -13.89
N GLU A 145 3.93 9.50 -13.22
CA GLU A 145 3.80 9.58 -11.77
C GLU A 145 2.34 9.73 -11.35
N PHE A 146 2.01 9.27 -10.17
CA PHE A 146 0.67 9.36 -9.57
C PHE A 146 0.72 9.41 -8.05
N GLU A 147 -0.32 9.97 -7.45
CA GLU A 147 -0.49 9.98 -6.00
C GLU A 147 -0.93 8.60 -5.50
N VAL A 148 -0.12 7.97 -4.67
CA VAL A 148 -0.36 6.64 -4.09
C VAL A 148 -1.32 6.70 -2.89
N GLY A 149 -1.22 7.75 -2.10
CA GLY A 149 -2.02 7.98 -0.91
C GLY A 149 -1.59 9.26 -0.22
N LYS A 150 -2.29 9.62 0.85
CA LYS A 150 -2.01 10.81 1.65
C LYS A 150 -1.44 10.43 3.01
N VAL A 151 -0.58 11.27 3.51
CA VAL A 151 -0.11 11.17 4.88
C VAL A 151 -1.27 11.50 5.82
N PRO A 152 -1.59 10.65 6.80
CA PRO A 152 -2.69 10.91 7.74
C PRO A 152 -2.61 12.29 8.37
N SER A 153 -3.77 12.87 8.67
CA SER A 153 -3.91 14.19 9.29
C SER A 153 -3.28 15.36 8.52
N THR A 154 -2.88 15.16 7.25
CA THR A 154 -2.34 16.21 6.39
C THR A 154 -2.98 16.17 4.99
N ASN A 155 -2.71 17.23 4.20
CA ASN A 155 -3.07 17.25 2.77
C ASN A 155 -1.93 16.78 1.85
N VAL A 156 -0.83 16.24 2.40
CA VAL A 156 0.35 15.84 1.64
C VAL A 156 0.13 14.48 1.00
N GLY A 157 0.22 14.42 -0.33
CA GLY A 157 0.24 13.17 -1.09
C GLY A 157 1.65 12.61 -1.26
N ALA A 158 1.80 11.31 -1.17
CA ALA A 158 3.00 10.60 -1.59
C ALA A 158 2.87 10.17 -3.05
N VAL A 159 3.93 10.33 -3.82
CA VAL A 159 3.96 10.06 -5.26
C VAL A 159 4.75 8.79 -5.55
N ALA A 160 4.20 7.97 -6.46
CA ALA A 160 4.91 6.82 -7.03
C ALA A 160 5.13 7.02 -8.54
N ASN A 161 6.19 6.40 -9.05
CA ASN A 161 6.50 6.32 -10.47
C ASN A 161 6.15 4.93 -10.99
N ILE A 162 5.35 4.86 -12.08
CA ILE A 162 4.88 3.58 -12.62
C ILE A 162 6.02 2.77 -13.25
N ASP A 163 7.00 3.43 -13.85
CA ASP A 163 8.14 2.76 -14.49
C ASP A 163 8.98 2.02 -13.44
N ASP A 164 9.28 2.71 -12.33
CA ASP A 164 10.00 2.10 -11.21
C ASP A 164 9.16 1.00 -10.52
N LEU A 165 7.84 1.18 -10.42
CA LEU A 165 6.95 0.16 -9.86
C LEU A 165 7.00 -1.15 -10.67
N VAL A 166 6.96 -1.03 -12.01
CA VAL A 166 7.08 -2.18 -12.91
C VAL A 166 8.51 -2.73 -12.90
N GLU A 167 9.51 -1.86 -13.08
CA GLU A 167 10.90 -2.30 -13.27
C GLU A 167 11.48 -3.00 -12.04
N TYR A 168 11.13 -2.54 -10.83
CA TYR A 168 11.71 -3.03 -9.57
C TYR A 168 10.78 -3.90 -8.73
N HIS A 169 9.67 -4.33 -9.30
CA HIS A 169 8.67 -5.18 -8.68
C HIS A 169 8.06 -4.59 -7.40
N ALA A 170 6.81 -4.91 -7.16
CA ALA A 170 6.08 -4.45 -6.00
C ALA A 170 5.41 -5.60 -5.22
N ALA A 171 5.24 -5.41 -3.92
CA ALA A 171 4.49 -6.31 -3.06
C ALA A 171 3.40 -5.54 -2.32
N ILE A 172 2.17 -6.06 -2.34
CA ILE A 172 1.02 -5.57 -1.57
C ILE A 172 0.66 -6.66 -0.57
N LEU A 173 0.89 -6.36 0.70
CA LEU A 173 0.79 -7.33 1.79
C LEU A 173 -0.29 -6.90 2.78
N GLY A 174 -0.96 -7.85 3.44
CA GLY A 174 -1.94 -7.53 4.49
C GLY A 174 -3.04 -8.57 4.61
N VAL A 175 -3.75 -8.61 5.74
CA VAL A 175 -4.87 -9.54 5.95
C VAL A 175 -6.11 -9.15 5.15
N THR A 176 -7.08 -10.04 5.10
CA THR A 176 -8.36 -9.80 4.41
C THR A 176 -9.11 -8.63 5.04
N GLY A 177 -9.76 -7.80 4.20
CA GLY A 177 -10.62 -6.70 4.65
C GLY A 177 -9.90 -5.36 4.91
N THR A 178 -8.58 -5.31 4.83
CA THR A 178 -7.78 -4.08 5.06
C THR A 178 -7.75 -3.11 3.87
N GLY A 179 -8.20 -3.55 2.70
CA GLY A 179 -8.22 -2.72 1.50
C GLY A 179 -7.20 -3.12 0.42
N LYS A 180 -6.46 -4.19 0.63
CA LYS A 180 -5.41 -4.73 -0.25
C LYS A 180 -5.85 -4.85 -1.73
N THR A 181 -6.93 -5.59 -1.97
CA THR A 181 -7.46 -5.81 -3.33
C THR A 181 -7.94 -4.51 -3.97
N GLU A 182 -8.59 -3.60 -3.20
CA GLU A 182 -8.96 -2.27 -3.71
C GLU A 182 -7.72 -1.49 -4.16
N PHE A 183 -6.68 -1.51 -3.34
CA PHE A 183 -5.43 -0.83 -3.65
C PHE A 183 -4.72 -1.46 -4.86
N ALA A 184 -4.68 -2.79 -4.97
CA ALA A 184 -4.12 -3.49 -6.13
C ALA A 184 -4.85 -3.12 -7.43
N LEU A 185 -6.19 -3.09 -7.41
CA LEU A 185 -7.01 -2.69 -8.56
C LEU A 185 -6.80 -1.23 -8.97
N ASP A 186 -6.61 -0.33 -8.01
CA ASP A 186 -6.25 1.06 -8.29
C ASP A 186 -4.89 1.16 -8.99
N LEU A 187 -3.87 0.41 -8.52
CA LEU A 187 -2.55 0.37 -9.18
C LEU A 187 -2.62 -0.22 -10.59
N VAL A 188 -3.49 -1.23 -10.81
CA VAL A 188 -3.79 -1.76 -12.14
C VAL A 188 -4.37 -0.65 -13.03
N GLY A 189 -5.33 0.11 -12.53
CA GLY A 189 -5.90 1.26 -13.25
C GLY A 189 -4.87 2.33 -13.60
N GLU A 190 -3.99 2.68 -12.64
CA GLU A 190 -2.90 3.65 -12.84
C GLU A 190 -1.88 3.16 -13.89
N ALA A 191 -1.59 1.84 -13.91
CA ALA A 191 -0.70 1.22 -14.90
C ALA A 191 -1.29 1.28 -16.32
N ILE A 192 -2.57 0.91 -16.46
CA ILE A 192 -3.29 0.93 -17.73
C ILE A 192 -3.39 2.35 -18.28
N ALA A 193 -3.71 3.33 -17.43
CA ALA A 193 -3.80 4.75 -17.81
C ALA A 193 -2.46 5.31 -18.33
N ARG A 194 -1.34 4.62 -18.04
CA ARG A 194 0.02 5.00 -18.47
C ARG A 194 0.61 4.05 -19.50
N ASP A 195 -0.24 3.38 -20.26
CA ASP A 195 0.13 2.47 -21.37
C ASP A 195 1.04 1.30 -20.95
N VAL A 196 0.85 0.78 -19.73
CA VAL A 196 1.48 -0.46 -19.28
C VAL A 196 0.54 -1.63 -19.59
N LYS A 197 1.06 -2.70 -20.22
CA LYS A 197 0.33 -3.95 -20.38
C LYS A 197 0.24 -4.68 -19.05
N VAL A 198 -0.97 -4.94 -18.59
CA VAL A 198 -1.21 -5.60 -17.31
C VAL A 198 -1.78 -6.99 -17.54
N PHE A 199 -1.10 -8.01 -17.00
CA PHE A 199 -1.52 -9.39 -17.02
C PHE A 199 -1.81 -9.87 -15.60
N CYS A 200 -3.09 -9.98 -15.25
CA CYS A 200 -3.52 -10.44 -13.93
C CYS A 200 -3.71 -11.96 -13.91
N VAL A 201 -3.10 -12.62 -12.93
CA VAL A 201 -3.37 -14.01 -12.58
C VAL A 201 -4.27 -13.99 -11.35
N ASP A 202 -5.53 -14.35 -11.53
CA ASP A 202 -6.57 -14.28 -10.50
C ASP A 202 -7.30 -15.62 -10.37
N PHE A 203 -7.15 -16.28 -9.23
CA PHE A 203 -7.84 -17.53 -8.91
C PHE A 203 -9.06 -17.32 -8.01
N THR A 204 -9.32 -16.07 -7.61
CA THR A 204 -10.48 -15.70 -6.79
C THR A 204 -11.71 -15.38 -7.62
N GLY A 205 -11.52 -15.03 -8.90
CA GLY A 205 -12.58 -14.59 -9.81
C GLY A 205 -13.10 -13.17 -9.53
N GLU A 206 -12.44 -12.42 -8.64
CA GLU A 206 -12.84 -11.05 -8.29
C GLU A 206 -12.47 -10.04 -9.37
N TYR A 207 -11.33 -10.18 -10.02
CA TYR A 207 -10.77 -9.20 -10.96
C TYR A 207 -11.63 -9.07 -12.23
N LYS A 208 -12.17 -10.17 -12.72
CA LYS A 208 -13.06 -10.19 -13.88
C LYS A 208 -14.26 -9.26 -13.74
N GLN A 209 -14.93 -9.33 -12.59
CA GLN A 209 -16.10 -8.50 -12.32
C GLN A 209 -15.72 -7.04 -12.03
N ARG A 210 -14.64 -6.86 -11.30
CA ARG A 210 -14.23 -5.55 -10.78
C ARG A 210 -13.51 -4.69 -11.81
N LEU A 211 -12.88 -5.31 -12.80
CA LEU A 211 -12.17 -4.65 -13.90
C LEU A 211 -12.96 -4.71 -15.21
N ALA A 212 -14.22 -5.14 -15.20
CA ALA A 212 -15.05 -5.28 -16.41
C ALA A 212 -15.16 -3.98 -17.23
N ASP A 213 -15.17 -2.82 -16.55
CA ASP A 213 -15.26 -1.51 -17.18
C ASP A 213 -13.98 -1.14 -18.00
N LEU A 214 -12.87 -1.87 -17.79
CA LEU A 214 -11.61 -1.71 -18.52
C LEU A 214 -11.49 -2.66 -19.73
N GLU A 215 -12.58 -3.35 -20.08
CA GLU A 215 -12.68 -4.27 -21.23
C GLU A 215 -11.49 -5.28 -21.29
N PRO A 216 -11.29 -6.09 -20.24
CA PRO A 216 -10.17 -7.03 -20.18
C PRO A 216 -10.29 -8.10 -21.26
N THR A 217 -9.15 -8.56 -21.78
CA THR A 217 -9.05 -9.80 -22.53
C THR A 217 -8.92 -10.99 -21.56
N PHE A 218 -9.44 -12.15 -21.95
CA PHE A 218 -9.42 -13.37 -21.14
C PHE A 218 -8.65 -14.47 -21.87
N PRO A 219 -7.30 -14.48 -21.79
CA PRO A 219 -6.51 -15.58 -22.33
C PRO A 219 -6.81 -16.83 -21.50
N ALA A 220 -7.27 -17.88 -22.16
CA ALA A 220 -7.56 -19.16 -21.51
C ALA A 220 -7.36 -20.31 -22.50
N PRO A 221 -7.00 -21.52 -22.05
CA PRO A 221 -7.10 -22.71 -22.88
C PRO A 221 -8.57 -22.91 -23.27
N THR A 222 -8.82 -23.57 -24.40
CA THR A 222 -10.19 -23.96 -24.71
C THR A 222 -10.73 -24.93 -23.64
N PRO A 223 -12.05 -25.01 -23.40
CA PRO A 223 -12.59 -25.95 -22.41
C PRO A 223 -12.12 -27.38 -22.64
N GLU A 224 -12.01 -27.82 -23.90
CA GLU A 224 -11.51 -29.14 -24.27
C GLU A 224 -10.03 -29.33 -23.90
N GLN A 225 -9.20 -28.31 -24.14
CA GLN A 225 -7.79 -28.31 -23.76
C GLN A 225 -7.58 -28.31 -22.24
N ALA A 226 -8.42 -27.57 -21.50
CA ALA A 226 -8.38 -27.51 -20.05
C ALA A 226 -8.71 -28.90 -19.44
N VAL A 227 -9.82 -29.51 -19.90
CA VAL A 227 -10.23 -30.87 -19.46
C VAL A 227 -9.20 -31.92 -19.84
N ASP A 228 -8.64 -31.89 -21.04
CA ASP A 228 -7.59 -32.84 -21.49
C ASP A 228 -6.34 -32.72 -20.60
N LEU A 229 -5.93 -31.50 -20.25
CA LEU A 229 -4.80 -31.28 -19.36
C LEU A 229 -5.10 -31.79 -17.93
N GLU A 230 -6.30 -31.51 -17.41
CA GLU A 230 -6.72 -31.97 -16.08
C GLU A 230 -6.76 -33.50 -15.99
N ASN A 231 -7.33 -34.17 -16.99
CA ASN A 231 -7.34 -35.63 -17.08
C ASN A 231 -5.92 -36.22 -17.13
N LYS A 232 -5.03 -35.63 -17.92
CA LYS A 232 -3.62 -36.07 -18.00
C LYS A 232 -2.88 -35.88 -16.68
N LEU A 233 -3.14 -34.78 -15.96
CA LEU A 233 -2.56 -34.54 -14.65
C LEU A 233 -3.10 -35.49 -13.60
N PHE A 234 -4.40 -35.75 -13.61
CA PHE A 234 -5.04 -36.74 -12.72
C PHE A 234 -4.45 -38.14 -12.93
N ALA A 235 -4.29 -38.58 -14.21
CA ALA A 235 -3.67 -39.86 -14.54
C ALA A 235 -2.20 -39.94 -14.06
N VAL A 236 -1.46 -38.83 -14.09
CA VAL A 236 -0.11 -38.73 -13.51
C VAL A 236 -0.14 -38.86 -12.00
N ASP A 237 -1.05 -38.18 -11.32
CA ASP A 237 -1.15 -38.15 -9.85
C ASP A 237 -1.64 -39.48 -9.29
N THR A 238 -2.47 -40.22 -10.02
CA THR A 238 -2.99 -41.58 -9.64
C THR A 238 -2.02 -42.69 -10.00
N GLY A 239 -0.91 -42.40 -10.72
CA GLY A 239 0.10 -43.40 -11.06
C GLY A 239 -0.36 -44.44 -12.12
N GLU A 240 -1.37 -44.08 -12.93
CA GLU A 240 -1.86 -44.92 -14.03
C GLU A 240 -0.79 -45.23 -15.07
N TYR A 241 0.23 -44.41 -15.16
CA TYR A 241 1.36 -44.55 -16.08
C TYR A 241 2.67 -44.74 -15.28
N GLY A 242 3.58 -45.53 -15.79
CA GLY A 242 4.92 -45.59 -15.19
C GLY A 242 5.67 -44.24 -15.37
N ALA A 243 6.44 -43.83 -14.38
CA ALA A 243 7.05 -42.49 -14.22
C ALA A 243 7.71 -41.86 -15.46
N LYS A 244 8.24 -42.65 -16.40
CA LYS A 244 8.79 -42.12 -17.67
C LYS A 244 7.71 -41.77 -18.68
N THR A 245 6.60 -42.50 -18.71
CA THR A 245 5.47 -42.30 -19.63
C THR A 245 4.67 -41.07 -19.20
N GLU A 246 4.48 -40.91 -17.91
CA GLU A 246 3.80 -39.76 -17.27
C GLU A 246 4.42 -38.43 -17.67
N LYS A 247 5.73 -38.28 -17.46
CA LYS A 247 6.47 -37.07 -17.86
C LYS A 247 6.34 -36.76 -19.34
N LYS A 248 6.37 -37.77 -20.19
CA LYS A 248 6.26 -37.64 -21.65
C LYS A 248 4.86 -37.21 -22.08
N THR A 249 3.83 -37.78 -21.46
CA THR A 249 2.41 -37.46 -21.74
C THR A 249 2.07 -36.04 -21.27
N LEU A 250 2.47 -35.65 -20.07
CA LEU A 250 2.31 -34.30 -19.56
C LEU A 250 3.03 -33.27 -20.41
N LYS A 251 4.28 -33.54 -20.79
CA LYS A 251 5.05 -32.68 -21.67
C LYS A 251 4.35 -32.48 -23.02
N LYS A 252 3.84 -33.55 -23.64
CA LYS A 252 3.09 -33.46 -24.90
C LYS A 252 1.81 -32.61 -24.75
N GLY A 253 1.08 -32.77 -23.66
CA GLY A 253 -0.12 -31.97 -23.39
C GLY A 253 0.19 -30.48 -23.28
N ILE A 254 1.25 -30.12 -22.56
CA ILE A 254 1.70 -28.72 -22.41
C ILE A 254 2.26 -28.15 -23.73
N ASP A 255 3.04 -28.96 -24.47
CA ASP A 255 3.57 -28.54 -25.77
C ASP A 255 2.44 -28.28 -26.79
N ALA A 256 1.32 -29.03 -26.73
CA ALA A 256 0.15 -28.79 -27.56
C ALA A 256 -0.57 -27.46 -27.26
N LEU A 257 -0.49 -26.97 -26.02
CA LEU A 257 -1.06 -25.68 -25.61
C LEU A 257 -0.14 -24.50 -25.95
N ARG A 258 1.16 -24.76 -26.17
CA ARG A 258 2.20 -23.72 -26.29
C ARG A 258 1.94 -22.78 -27.47
N GLU A 259 1.55 -23.31 -28.62
CA GLU A 259 1.32 -22.52 -29.82
C GLU A 259 0.09 -21.60 -29.66
N SER A 260 -1.04 -22.15 -29.21
CA SER A 260 -2.25 -21.36 -28.98
C SER A 260 -2.05 -20.30 -27.87
N THR A 261 -1.29 -20.62 -26.82
CA THR A 261 -0.95 -19.65 -25.77
C THR A 261 -0.05 -18.54 -26.31
N ALA A 262 0.94 -18.88 -27.12
CA ALA A 262 1.83 -17.90 -27.75
C ALA A 262 1.07 -16.94 -28.65
N GLU A 263 0.13 -17.44 -29.45
CA GLU A 263 -0.73 -16.60 -30.30
C GLU A 263 -1.62 -15.66 -29.47
N GLN A 264 -2.24 -16.16 -28.41
CA GLN A 264 -3.10 -15.33 -27.53
C GLN A 264 -2.30 -14.22 -26.84
N ILE A 265 -1.12 -14.54 -26.30
CA ILE A 265 -0.25 -13.58 -25.62
C ILE A 265 0.30 -12.55 -26.61
N SER A 266 0.78 -12.96 -27.80
CA SER A 266 1.25 -12.00 -28.82
C SER A 266 0.13 -11.05 -29.23
N ARG A 267 -1.06 -11.57 -29.50
CA ARG A 267 -2.24 -10.77 -29.86
C ARG A 267 -2.58 -9.75 -28.77
N PHE A 268 -2.50 -10.14 -27.50
CA PHE A 268 -2.71 -9.23 -26.36
C PHE A 268 -1.63 -8.16 -26.28
N LEU A 269 -0.35 -8.55 -26.32
CA LEU A 269 0.78 -7.62 -26.13
C LEU A 269 0.95 -6.64 -27.31
N GLU A 270 0.57 -7.04 -28.52
CA GLU A 270 0.63 -6.22 -29.71
C GLU A 270 -0.63 -5.37 -29.93
N SER A 271 -1.74 -5.70 -29.26
CA SER A 271 -3.01 -4.97 -29.37
C SER A 271 -2.87 -3.56 -28.80
N GLU A 272 -3.39 -2.56 -29.50
CA GLU A 272 -3.56 -1.20 -28.98
C GLU A 272 -4.93 -0.98 -28.32
N LYS A 273 -5.86 -1.96 -28.45
CA LYS A 273 -7.23 -1.82 -27.97
C LYS A 273 -7.39 -2.10 -26.49
N SER A 274 -6.62 -3.02 -25.94
CA SER A 274 -6.71 -3.38 -24.52
C SER A 274 -5.32 -3.51 -23.92
N ASN A 275 -5.13 -2.88 -22.76
CA ASN A 275 -3.91 -2.99 -21.97
C ASN A 275 -4.09 -3.94 -20.77
N LEU A 276 -5.23 -4.63 -20.67
CA LEU A 276 -5.54 -5.53 -19.57
C LEU A 276 -5.88 -6.93 -20.08
N ALA A 277 -5.23 -7.93 -19.49
CA ALA A 277 -5.59 -9.33 -19.60
C ALA A 277 -5.80 -9.93 -18.22
N VAL A 278 -6.87 -10.71 -18.04
CA VAL A 278 -7.16 -11.44 -16.80
C VAL A 278 -7.15 -12.92 -17.10
N PHE A 279 -6.21 -13.64 -16.50
CA PHE A 279 -6.08 -15.07 -16.59
C PHE A 279 -6.75 -15.70 -15.35
N GLU A 280 -7.87 -16.33 -15.58
CA GLU A 280 -8.73 -16.94 -14.57
C GLU A 280 -8.82 -18.45 -14.81
N LEU A 281 -8.60 -19.23 -13.78
CA LEU A 281 -8.64 -20.69 -13.82
C LEU A 281 -9.65 -21.27 -12.79
N ALA A 282 -10.73 -20.56 -12.55
CA ALA A 282 -11.74 -20.95 -11.55
C ALA A 282 -12.34 -22.35 -11.78
N GLU A 283 -12.29 -22.85 -13.01
CA GLU A 283 -12.83 -24.17 -13.38
C GLU A 283 -11.83 -25.33 -13.18
N ILE A 284 -10.54 -25.03 -12.96
CA ILE A 284 -9.50 -26.06 -12.76
C ILE A 284 -9.26 -26.28 -11.28
N THR A 285 -9.66 -27.43 -10.77
CA THR A 285 -9.54 -27.79 -9.34
C THR A 285 -8.17 -28.34 -8.96
N ASN A 286 -7.40 -28.85 -9.93
CA ASN A 286 -6.10 -29.43 -9.71
C ASN A 286 -5.00 -28.37 -9.58
N THR A 287 -4.41 -28.23 -8.38
CA THR A 287 -3.37 -27.22 -8.10
C THR A 287 -2.13 -27.35 -9.02
N LYS A 288 -1.73 -28.57 -9.40
CA LYS A 288 -0.58 -28.76 -10.30
C LYS A 288 -0.91 -28.31 -11.71
N ALA A 289 -2.13 -28.57 -12.21
CA ALA A 289 -2.60 -28.05 -13.50
C ALA A 289 -2.58 -26.53 -13.53
N THR A 290 -3.12 -25.91 -12.50
CA THR A 290 -3.16 -24.46 -12.30
C THR A 290 -1.76 -23.86 -12.35
N LEU A 291 -0.82 -24.38 -11.57
CA LEU A 291 0.57 -23.92 -11.56
C LEU A 291 1.27 -24.11 -12.92
N ARG A 292 1.04 -25.23 -13.59
CA ARG A 292 1.62 -25.52 -14.90
C ARG A 292 1.10 -24.59 -15.98
N LEU A 293 -0.20 -24.32 -16.01
CA LEU A 293 -0.78 -23.37 -16.95
C LEU A 293 -0.28 -21.95 -16.66
N THR A 294 -0.24 -21.56 -15.41
CA THR A 294 0.32 -20.26 -15.02
C THR A 294 1.77 -20.13 -15.51
N GLU A 295 2.60 -21.15 -15.27
CA GLU A 295 3.99 -21.16 -15.78
C GLU A 295 4.05 -21.04 -17.30
N LEU A 296 3.18 -21.73 -18.01
CA LEU A 296 3.12 -21.67 -19.47
C LEU A 296 2.83 -20.24 -19.97
N TYR A 297 1.79 -19.59 -19.44
CA TYR A 297 1.44 -18.21 -19.81
C TYR A 297 2.55 -17.23 -19.47
N LEU A 298 3.07 -17.30 -18.24
CA LEU A 298 4.11 -16.38 -17.79
C LEU A 298 5.44 -16.59 -18.54
N SER A 299 5.83 -17.85 -18.83
CA SER A 299 7.03 -18.13 -19.63
C SER A 299 6.86 -17.67 -21.08
N THR A 300 5.65 -17.71 -21.62
CA THR A 300 5.32 -17.19 -22.95
C THR A 300 5.46 -15.66 -23.00
N ILE A 301 4.94 -14.95 -22.00
CA ILE A 301 5.13 -13.49 -21.85
C ILE A 301 6.63 -13.16 -21.83
N MET A 302 7.42 -13.92 -21.05
CA MET A 302 8.87 -13.70 -20.98
C MET A 302 9.59 -13.98 -22.29
N THR A 303 9.15 -14.99 -23.07
CA THR A 303 9.71 -15.29 -24.38
C THR A 303 9.44 -14.15 -25.35
N TRP A 304 8.19 -13.69 -25.43
CA TRP A 304 7.82 -12.53 -26.23
C TRP A 304 8.64 -11.28 -25.85
N ALA A 305 8.75 -10.98 -24.56
CA ALA A 305 9.49 -9.82 -24.06
C ALA A 305 11.00 -9.87 -24.39
N ARG A 306 11.59 -11.05 -24.44
CA ARG A 306 12.99 -11.26 -24.88
C ARG A 306 13.19 -10.99 -26.37
N GLU A 307 12.23 -11.42 -27.19
CA GLU A 307 12.25 -11.23 -28.65
C GLU A 307 12.02 -9.75 -29.01
N HIS A 308 11.13 -9.06 -28.31
CA HIS A 308 10.72 -7.69 -28.61
C HIS A 308 11.38 -6.61 -27.73
N ARG A 309 12.37 -6.96 -26.96
CA ARG A 309 13.26 -6.10 -26.11
C ARG A 309 12.67 -4.76 -25.69
N ARG A 310 11.86 -4.74 -24.62
CA ARG A 310 11.24 -3.52 -24.04
C ARG A 310 10.31 -2.74 -24.99
N ALA A 311 9.79 -3.39 -26.03
CA ALA A 311 8.79 -2.75 -26.91
C ALA A 311 7.53 -2.29 -26.12
N ARG A 312 7.20 -3.03 -25.05
CA ARG A 312 6.12 -2.70 -24.11
C ARG A 312 6.60 -2.93 -22.68
N GLN A 313 6.11 -2.10 -21.76
CA GLN A 313 6.19 -2.41 -20.32
C GLN A 313 5.05 -3.35 -19.95
N ILE A 314 5.37 -4.40 -19.20
CA ILE A 314 4.44 -5.45 -18.83
C ILE A 314 4.45 -5.60 -17.31
N MET A 315 3.31 -5.44 -16.67
CA MET A 315 3.11 -5.72 -15.24
C MET A 315 2.31 -7.00 -15.08
N ILE A 316 2.90 -8.00 -14.45
CA ILE A 316 2.23 -9.24 -14.08
C ILE A 316 1.74 -9.11 -12.64
N VAL A 317 0.44 -9.23 -12.43
CA VAL A 317 -0.19 -9.18 -11.11
C VAL A 317 -0.50 -10.59 -10.66
N LEU A 318 0.04 -10.99 -9.51
CA LEU A 318 -0.21 -12.30 -8.90
C LEU A 318 -1.12 -12.10 -7.67
N GLU A 319 -2.43 -12.29 -7.87
CA GLU A 319 -3.40 -12.25 -6.76
C GLU A 319 -3.32 -13.55 -5.97
N GLU A 320 -3.39 -13.46 -4.65
CA GLU A 320 -3.17 -14.57 -3.72
C GLU A 320 -1.87 -15.35 -4.03
N ALA A 321 -0.79 -14.60 -4.19
CA ALA A 321 0.50 -15.09 -4.68
C ALA A 321 1.04 -16.32 -3.91
N HIS A 322 0.62 -16.53 -2.66
CA HIS A 322 1.00 -17.72 -1.90
C HIS A 322 0.49 -19.04 -2.53
N THR A 323 -0.50 -18.98 -3.41
CA THR A 323 -0.98 -20.15 -4.18
C THR A 323 -0.22 -20.37 -5.47
N ILE A 324 0.31 -19.29 -6.08
CA ILE A 324 0.99 -19.30 -7.36
C ILE A 324 2.50 -19.53 -7.20
N VAL A 325 3.08 -18.87 -6.20
CA VAL A 325 4.53 -18.90 -5.92
C VAL A 325 4.78 -19.20 -4.43
N PRO A 326 4.33 -20.36 -3.94
CA PRO A 326 4.51 -20.74 -2.55
C PRO A 326 5.99 -20.87 -2.18
N GLU A 327 6.29 -20.77 -0.87
CA GLU A 327 7.59 -21.15 -0.34
C GLU A 327 7.75 -22.66 -0.42
N VAL A 328 8.59 -23.11 -1.33
CA VAL A 328 8.74 -24.54 -1.64
C VAL A 328 9.88 -25.22 -0.87
N PHE A 329 10.83 -24.42 -0.37
CA PHE A 329 11.96 -24.96 0.38
C PHE A 329 11.54 -25.35 1.81
N GLY A 330 11.73 -26.63 2.15
CA GLY A 330 11.37 -27.16 3.48
C GLY A 330 9.88 -27.48 3.69
N SER A 331 9.02 -27.35 2.67
CA SER A 331 7.56 -27.49 2.78
C SER A 331 6.98 -28.80 2.25
N GLY A 332 7.85 -29.78 1.85
CA GLY A 332 7.39 -31.10 1.41
C GLY A 332 6.80 -31.15 -0.02
N PHE A 333 6.87 -30.07 -0.78
CA PHE A 333 6.46 -30.09 -2.19
C PHE A 333 7.34 -31.02 -3.04
N ASP A 334 6.75 -31.68 -4.02
CA ASP A 334 7.48 -32.53 -4.96
C ASP A 334 8.44 -31.70 -5.85
N ALA A 335 9.45 -32.37 -6.40
CA ALA A 335 10.50 -31.74 -7.23
C ALA A 335 9.92 -31.05 -8.48
N ASP A 336 8.78 -31.50 -8.97
CA ASP A 336 8.12 -30.95 -10.15
C ASP A 336 7.46 -29.62 -9.83
N THR A 337 6.72 -29.54 -8.72
CA THR A 337 6.14 -28.28 -8.21
C THR A 337 7.23 -27.27 -7.89
N GLN A 338 8.33 -27.69 -7.23
CA GLN A 338 9.48 -26.82 -6.97
C GLN A 338 10.09 -26.28 -8.26
N PHE A 339 10.19 -27.09 -9.31
CA PHE A 339 10.70 -26.65 -10.62
C PHE A 339 9.79 -25.60 -11.26
N VAL A 340 8.45 -25.81 -11.25
CA VAL A 340 7.48 -24.85 -11.82
C VAL A 340 7.54 -23.51 -11.08
N VAL A 341 7.51 -23.54 -9.76
CA VAL A 341 7.61 -22.32 -8.93
C VAL A 341 8.93 -21.59 -9.15
N SER A 342 10.03 -22.34 -9.26
CA SER A 342 11.35 -21.77 -9.59
C SER A 342 11.34 -21.08 -10.95
N ARG A 343 10.68 -21.64 -11.96
CA ARG A 343 10.56 -21.01 -13.29
C ARG A 343 9.75 -19.73 -13.25
N ILE A 344 8.65 -19.69 -12.53
CA ILE A 344 7.90 -18.46 -12.30
C ILE A 344 8.80 -17.44 -11.59
N GLY A 345 9.56 -17.85 -10.58
CA GLY A 345 10.54 -17.02 -9.88
C GLY A 345 11.63 -16.41 -10.77
N GLN A 346 11.98 -17.07 -11.88
CA GLN A 346 12.93 -16.50 -12.86
C GLN A 346 12.43 -15.19 -13.49
N ILE A 347 11.12 -14.96 -13.51
CA ILE A 347 10.54 -13.70 -14.00
C ILE A 347 10.95 -12.56 -13.08
N ALA A 348 10.88 -12.75 -11.77
CA ALA A 348 11.34 -11.76 -10.79
C ALA A 348 12.85 -11.45 -10.93
N LEU A 349 13.65 -12.46 -11.26
CA LEU A 349 15.11 -12.30 -11.39
C LEU A 349 15.54 -11.68 -12.72
N GLN A 350 14.81 -11.91 -13.81
CA GLN A 350 15.23 -11.54 -15.16
C GLN A 350 14.32 -10.54 -15.86
N GLY A 351 13.06 -10.42 -15.42
CA GLY A 351 12.00 -9.62 -16.08
C GLY A 351 12.39 -8.17 -16.29
N ARG A 352 13.07 -7.56 -15.32
CA ARG A 352 13.55 -6.18 -15.37
C ARG A 352 14.30 -5.85 -16.66
N LYS A 353 15.16 -6.75 -17.13
CA LYS A 353 15.96 -6.54 -18.38
C LYS A 353 15.08 -6.38 -19.61
N TYR A 354 13.88 -6.92 -19.57
CA TYR A 354 12.96 -7.01 -20.70
C TYR A 354 11.70 -6.16 -20.52
N GLY A 355 11.65 -5.33 -19.46
CA GLY A 355 10.50 -4.49 -19.17
C GLY A 355 9.31 -5.24 -18.56
N VAL A 356 9.55 -6.41 -17.95
CA VAL A 356 8.53 -7.21 -17.26
C VAL A 356 8.73 -7.10 -15.76
N GLY A 357 7.70 -6.66 -15.05
CA GLY A 357 7.66 -6.55 -13.60
C GLY A 357 6.58 -7.41 -12.97
N LEU A 358 6.74 -7.69 -11.67
CA LEU A 358 5.76 -8.39 -10.86
C LEU A 358 5.12 -7.44 -9.85
N MET A 359 3.83 -7.57 -9.67
CA MET A 359 3.09 -7.06 -8.52
C MET A 359 2.51 -8.24 -7.74
N VAL A 360 3.08 -8.53 -6.59
CA VAL A 360 2.73 -9.66 -5.72
C VAL A 360 1.68 -9.19 -4.71
N VAL A 361 0.49 -9.78 -4.72
CA VAL A 361 -0.58 -9.46 -3.77
C VAL A 361 -0.86 -10.69 -2.92
N THR A 362 -0.78 -10.57 -1.60
CA THR A 362 -0.99 -11.72 -0.71
C THR A 362 -1.44 -11.31 0.69
N GLN A 363 -2.23 -12.17 1.30
CA GLN A 363 -2.58 -12.12 2.72
C GLN A 363 -1.67 -13.00 3.60
N ARG A 364 -0.90 -13.89 3.00
CA ARG A 364 -0.05 -14.88 3.71
C ARG A 364 1.41 -14.72 3.29
N THR A 365 2.01 -13.62 3.73
CA THR A 365 3.40 -13.25 3.36
C THR A 365 4.40 -14.35 3.67
N ALA A 366 4.25 -15.03 4.82
CA ALA A 366 5.13 -16.11 5.24
C ALA A 366 5.12 -17.34 4.30
N LEU A 367 4.05 -17.51 3.52
CA LEU A 367 3.89 -18.65 2.60
C LEU A 367 4.31 -18.33 1.16
N VAL A 368 4.68 -17.09 0.85
CA VAL A 368 5.18 -16.70 -0.47
C VAL A 368 6.68 -16.93 -0.54
N SER A 369 7.17 -17.35 -1.70
CA SER A 369 8.60 -17.54 -1.96
C SER A 369 9.42 -16.32 -1.56
N LYS A 370 10.34 -16.52 -0.61
CA LYS A 370 11.26 -15.48 -0.13
C LYS A 370 12.17 -14.97 -1.25
N THR A 371 12.50 -15.82 -2.20
CA THR A 371 13.27 -15.44 -3.40
C THR A 371 12.54 -14.36 -4.20
N ILE A 372 11.23 -14.48 -4.38
CA ILE A 372 10.42 -13.50 -5.13
C ILE A 372 10.23 -12.23 -4.31
N LEU A 373 9.85 -12.35 -3.03
CA LEU A 373 9.66 -11.18 -2.17
C LEU A 373 10.95 -10.35 -2.02
N SER A 374 12.12 -11.00 -2.00
CA SER A 374 13.41 -10.29 -1.94
C SER A 374 13.77 -9.52 -3.20
N GLN A 375 13.11 -9.78 -4.33
CA GLN A 375 13.26 -9.01 -5.58
C GLN A 375 12.31 -7.81 -5.65
N CYS A 376 11.28 -7.77 -4.81
CA CYS A 376 10.40 -6.61 -4.71
C CYS A 376 11.16 -5.47 -4.01
N ASN A 377 11.24 -4.33 -4.68
CA ASN A 377 11.90 -3.13 -4.13
C ASN A 377 10.90 -2.09 -3.65
N THR A 378 9.61 -2.29 -3.88
CA THR A 378 8.55 -1.43 -3.37
C THR A 378 7.52 -2.27 -2.63
N PHE A 379 7.22 -1.88 -1.40
CA PHE A 379 6.29 -2.57 -0.51
C PHE A 379 5.19 -1.63 -0.09
N PHE A 380 3.96 -2.14 -0.15
CA PHE A 380 2.76 -1.53 0.41
C PHE A 380 2.16 -2.53 1.39
N THR A 381 2.35 -2.28 2.67
CA THR A 381 1.94 -3.22 3.72
C THR A 381 0.79 -2.67 4.51
N HIS A 382 -0.38 -3.29 4.34
CA HIS A 382 -1.56 -3.10 5.18
C HIS A 382 -1.41 -3.91 6.47
N THR A 383 -2.41 -3.89 7.33
CA THR A 383 -2.42 -4.62 8.61
C THR A 383 -2.00 -6.07 8.44
N LEU A 384 -1.02 -6.49 9.23
CA LEU A 384 -0.55 -7.87 9.39
C LEU A 384 -0.33 -8.14 10.88
N ILE A 385 -0.63 -9.34 11.34
CA ILE A 385 -0.54 -9.74 12.75
C ILE A 385 0.39 -10.93 12.99
N ASP A 386 0.71 -11.69 11.95
CA ASP A 386 1.56 -12.86 12.14
C ASP A 386 3.04 -12.49 12.30
N GLN A 387 3.67 -13.03 13.33
CA GLN A 387 5.05 -12.68 13.69
C GLN A 387 6.08 -13.06 12.61
N THR A 388 5.81 -14.10 11.81
CA THR A 388 6.73 -14.53 10.76
C THR A 388 6.80 -13.49 9.64
N SER A 389 5.65 -12.94 9.23
CA SER A 389 5.58 -11.83 8.26
C SER A 389 6.20 -10.56 8.82
N LEU A 390 5.94 -10.22 10.09
CA LEU A 390 6.51 -9.03 10.73
C LEU A 390 8.05 -9.14 10.81
N ASN A 391 8.60 -10.30 11.18
CA ASN A 391 10.06 -10.51 11.20
C ASN A 391 10.71 -10.36 9.81
N PHE A 392 10.02 -10.79 8.73
CA PHE A 392 10.50 -10.52 7.37
C PHE A 392 10.49 -9.01 7.09
N LEU A 393 9.42 -8.31 7.45
CA LEU A 393 9.27 -6.88 7.21
C LEU A 393 10.21 -6.00 8.06
N ASP A 394 10.73 -6.49 9.18
CA ASP A 394 11.81 -5.83 9.93
C ASP A 394 13.05 -5.60 9.07
N SER A 395 13.34 -6.51 8.16
CA SER A 395 14.45 -6.35 7.21
C SER A 395 14.17 -5.35 6.09
N VAL A 396 12.89 -5.06 5.81
CA VAL A 396 12.45 -4.12 4.77
C VAL A 396 12.32 -2.70 5.33
N TYR A 397 11.63 -2.55 6.45
CA TYR A 397 11.27 -1.23 7.00
C TYR A 397 12.17 -0.79 8.17
N SER A 398 12.52 -1.61 9.05
CA SER A 398 13.11 -1.57 10.39
C SER A 398 12.10 -1.98 11.47
N SER A 399 12.58 -2.51 12.58
CA SER A 399 11.74 -2.98 13.69
C SER A 399 10.85 -1.88 14.31
N GLN A 400 11.24 -0.62 14.19
CA GLN A 400 10.44 0.50 14.70
C GLN A 400 9.20 0.76 13.83
N HIS A 401 9.36 0.77 12.50
CA HIS A 401 8.23 0.95 11.57
C HIS A 401 7.31 -0.27 11.54
N THR A 402 7.86 -1.47 11.68
CA THR A 402 7.09 -2.71 11.66
C THR A 402 6.06 -2.78 12.79
N ARG A 403 6.32 -2.11 13.92
CA ARG A 403 5.37 -2.01 15.04
C ARG A 403 4.06 -1.29 14.69
N LEU A 404 4.08 -0.39 13.69
CA LEU A 404 2.87 0.27 13.19
C LEU A 404 1.91 -0.72 12.48
N ILE A 405 2.46 -1.75 11.83
CA ILE A 405 1.71 -2.60 10.91
C ILE A 405 0.49 -3.28 11.55
N PRO A 406 0.55 -3.84 12.77
CA PRO A 406 -0.62 -4.44 13.41
C PRO A 406 -1.75 -3.45 13.74
N ASN A 407 -1.41 -2.17 13.90
CA ASN A 407 -2.34 -1.11 14.32
C ASN A 407 -2.96 -0.35 13.14
N LEU A 408 -2.48 -0.58 11.91
CA LEU A 408 -2.99 0.12 10.72
C LEU A 408 -4.49 -0.06 10.55
N GLY A 409 -5.18 1.04 10.29
CA GLY A 409 -6.61 1.07 10.02
C GLY A 409 -6.96 0.58 8.61
N ARG A 410 -8.25 0.51 8.31
CA ARG A 410 -8.71 0.15 6.97
C ARG A 410 -8.26 1.22 5.96
N PHE A 411 -7.69 0.79 4.83
CA PHE A 411 -7.11 1.63 3.78
C PHE A 411 -5.84 2.39 4.19
N GLU A 412 -5.30 2.10 5.35
CA GLU A 412 -3.99 2.56 5.76
C GLU A 412 -2.94 1.49 5.41
N PHE A 413 -1.75 1.95 5.07
CA PHE A 413 -0.64 1.08 4.73
C PHE A 413 0.69 1.79 4.95
N LEU A 414 1.69 1.02 5.31
CA LEU A 414 3.07 1.45 5.34
C LEU A 414 3.67 1.26 3.95
N ALA A 415 4.25 2.31 3.37
CA ALA A 415 4.83 2.31 2.03
C ALA A 415 6.33 2.60 2.10
N TYR A 416 7.11 1.87 1.31
CA TYR A 416 8.53 2.09 1.16
C TYR A 416 9.06 1.47 -0.13
N GLY A 417 10.00 2.11 -0.77
CA GLY A 417 10.75 1.53 -1.86
C GLY A 417 11.04 2.46 -3.02
N LYS A 418 11.63 1.88 -4.04
CA LYS A 418 12.24 2.57 -5.17
C LYS A 418 11.23 3.41 -5.98
N ALA A 419 10.00 2.93 -6.11
CA ALA A 419 8.98 3.63 -6.88
C ALA A 419 8.44 4.90 -6.20
N LEU A 420 8.68 5.08 -4.91
CA LEU A 420 8.15 6.20 -4.13
C LEU A 420 9.10 7.40 -4.15
N LYS A 421 8.54 8.60 -4.26
CA LYS A 421 9.24 9.85 -3.94
C LYS A 421 9.27 10.07 -2.42
N ALA A 422 9.75 9.05 -1.70
CA ALA A 422 9.98 9.06 -0.26
C ALA A 422 11.19 8.18 0.05
N GLU A 423 12.24 8.77 0.60
CA GLU A 423 13.48 8.05 0.88
C GLU A 423 13.44 7.22 2.18
N ARG A 424 12.34 7.31 2.92
CA ARG A 424 12.10 6.57 4.17
C ARG A 424 10.70 5.92 4.16
N PRO A 425 10.48 4.89 4.98
CA PRO A 425 9.14 4.34 5.15
C PRO A 425 8.15 5.42 5.60
N ILE A 426 6.95 5.37 5.01
CA ILE A 426 5.90 6.36 5.26
C ILE A 426 4.55 5.66 5.40
N MET A 427 3.81 5.97 6.46
CA MET A 427 2.43 5.53 6.61
C MET A 427 1.52 6.43 5.79
N LEU A 428 0.69 5.83 4.97
CA LEU A 428 -0.23 6.50 4.07
C LEU A 428 -1.65 5.98 4.26
N ARG A 429 -2.62 6.81 3.91
CA ARG A 429 -4.04 6.47 3.81
C ARG A 429 -4.55 6.76 2.42
N ARG A 430 -5.29 5.81 1.84
CA ARG A 430 -5.98 6.03 0.56
C ARG A 430 -7.48 6.10 0.78
N GLU A 431 -8.08 7.19 0.30
CA GLU A 431 -9.53 7.35 0.29
C GLU A 431 -10.08 6.75 -1.01
N PHE A 432 -10.99 5.79 -0.87
CA PHE A 432 -11.71 5.22 -2.00
C PHE A 432 -13.07 5.89 -2.13
N ASP A 433 -13.26 6.61 -3.21
CA ASP A 433 -14.53 7.28 -3.51
C ASP A 433 -15.57 6.25 -4.03
N GLN A 434 -16.28 5.61 -3.10
CA GLN A 434 -17.38 4.69 -3.44
C GLN A 434 -18.49 5.35 -4.26
N LYS A 435 -18.59 6.68 -4.25
CA LYS A 435 -19.62 7.43 -4.99
C LYS A 435 -19.30 7.54 -6.48
N LYS A 436 -18.03 7.60 -6.88
CA LYS A 436 -17.66 7.60 -8.31
C LYS A 436 -18.12 6.32 -9.00
N LYS A 437 -17.88 5.15 -8.38
CA LYS A 437 -18.36 3.85 -8.92
C LYS A 437 -19.89 3.74 -9.02
N GLY A 438 -20.63 4.44 -8.17
CA GLY A 438 -22.11 4.43 -8.19
C GLY A 438 -22.73 5.38 -9.21
N CYS A 439 -22.07 6.48 -9.57
CA CYS A 439 -22.52 7.42 -10.60
C CYS A 439 -22.25 6.90 -12.01
N GLU A 440 -21.08 6.30 -12.25
CA GLU A 440 -20.72 5.69 -13.54
C GLU A 440 -21.61 4.49 -13.85
N ARG A 441 -21.93 3.65 -12.85
CA ARG A 441 -22.90 2.54 -13.02
C ARG A 441 -24.32 2.98 -13.33
N ARG A 442 -24.74 4.20 -12.95
CA ARG A 442 -26.06 4.76 -13.29
C ARG A 442 -26.08 5.40 -14.67
N ALA A 443 -24.97 5.92 -15.17
CA ALA A 443 -24.85 6.52 -16.48
C ALA A 443 -24.79 5.48 -17.62
N GLN A 444 -24.40 4.23 -17.31
CA GLN A 444 -24.20 3.16 -18.30
C GLN A 444 -25.35 2.15 -18.44
N LYS A 445 -26.47 2.29 -17.72
CA LYS A 445 -27.66 1.53 -18.05
C LYS A 445 -28.42 2.23 -19.18
N PRO A 446 -28.39 1.76 -20.44
CA PRO A 446 -29.30 2.25 -21.45
C PRO A 446 -30.72 1.86 -21.00
N ASN A 447 -31.57 2.86 -20.76
CA ASN A 447 -33.00 2.64 -20.56
C ASN A 447 -33.57 1.95 -21.81
N ALA A 448 -33.68 0.63 -21.78
CA ALA A 448 -34.55 -0.10 -22.63
C ALA A 448 -35.99 0.18 -22.17
N ASN A 449 -36.61 1.17 -22.74
CA ASN A 449 -38.01 1.59 -22.82
C ASN A 449 -38.18 3.08 -22.48
N CYS A 450 -37.92 3.92 -23.46
CA CYS A 450 -38.60 5.20 -23.59
C CYS A 450 -38.90 5.41 -25.07
N GLY A 451 -40.01 4.83 -25.54
CA GLY A 451 -40.68 5.31 -26.73
C GLY A 451 -41.34 6.64 -26.40
N GLY A 452 -41.06 7.68 -27.20
CA GLY A 452 -41.87 8.89 -27.21
C GLY A 452 -41.16 10.15 -26.78
N SER A 453 -40.89 11.02 -27.80
CA SER A 453 -40.84 12.50 -27.77
C SER A 453 -39.90 13.21 -26.79
N GLY A 454 -38.91 13.77 -27.41
CA GLY A 454 -38.21 15.05 -27.14
C GLY A 454 -38.18 15.61 -25.73
N TRP A 455 -36.97 15.53 -25.09
CA TRP A 455 -36.51 16.56 -24.13
C TRP A 455 -35.00 16.63 -24.14
N ASN A 456 -34.50 17.85 -24.47
CA ASN A 456 -33.13 18.27 -24.38
C ASN A 456 -32.66 18.30 -22.90
N CYS A 457 -31.74 17.45 -22.49
CA CYS A 457 -31.01 17.62 -21.23
C CYS A 457 -29.71 18.41 -21.46
N ARG A 458 -29.75 19.72 -21.24
CA ARG A 458 -28.58 20.56 -21.01
C ARG A 458 -28.17 20.37 -19.53
N CYS A 459 -27.06 19.74 -19.29
CA CYS A 459 -26.41 19.75 -17.97
C CYS A 459 -25.60 21.05 -17.80
N GLY A 460 -26.26 22.04 -17.22
CA GLY A 460 -25.65 23.29 -16.76
C GLY A 460 -26.60 23.95 -15.78
N GLY A 461 -26.23 24.07 -14.51
CA GLY A 461 -27.01 24.89 -13.60
C GLY A 461 -27.20 24.30 -12.20
N SER A 462 -26.42 24.80 -11.25
CA SER A 462 -26.80 25.20 -9.90
C SER A 462 -28.05 24.54 -9.31
N CYS A 463 -27.91 23.53 -8.49
CA CYS A 463 -28.92 23.19 -7.47
C CYS A 463 -28.61 23.86 -6.16
N ARG A 464 -29.18 25.09 -6.00
CA ARG A 464 -29.51 25.61 -4.67
C ARG A 464 -30.83 25.00 -4.26
N ASP A 465 -30.83 24.14 -3.26
CA ASP A 465 -32.03 23.86 -2.47
C ASP A 465 -31.63 23.77 -0.99
N ARG A 466 -31.93 24.90 -0.33
CA ARG A 466 -32.02 24.97 1.11
C ARG A 466 -33.32 24.26 1.53
N ARG A 467 -33.23 23.12 2.20
CA ARG A 467 -34.31 22.68 3.10
C ARG A 467 -33.76 22.53 4.52
N ARG A 468 -34.35 23.36 5.39
CA ARG A 468 -34.28 23.32 6.84
C ARG A 468 -34.47 21.89 7.35
N TRP A 469 -33.53 21.43 8.14
CA TRP A 469 -33.76 20.34 9.08
C TRP A 469 -33.91 20.96 10.46
N THR A 470 -35.12 20.91 10.99
CA THR A 470 -35.47 21.16 12.36
C THR A 470 -34.98 19.99 13.22
N SER A 471 -34.32 20.35 14.29
CA SER A 471 -33.88 19.50 15.39
C SER A 471 -35.05 18.70 16.00
N ASN A 472 -34.98 17.37 15.98
CA ASN A 472 -35.72 16.52 16.89
C ASN A 472 -34.75 15.72 17.75
N THR A 473 -34.50 16.26 18.92
CA THR A 473 -33.83 15.59 20.04
C THR A 473 -34.80 14.58 20.63
N GLN A 474 -34.66 13.30 20.33
CA GLN A 474 -35.28 12.25 21.15
C GLN A 474 -34.23 11.66 22.08
N THR A 475 -34.42 11.98 23.34
CA THR A 475 -33.70 11.46 24.50
C THR A 475 -34.00 9.96 24.65
N LEU A 476 -33.00 9.10 24.41
CA LEU A 476 -33.05 7.68 24.79
C LEU A 476 -32.78 7.54 26.30
N LYS A 477 -33.83 7.17 27.03
CA LYS A 477 -33.72 6.75 28.44
C LYS A 477 -33.07 5.38 28.51
N PHE A 478 -31.93 5.32 29.18
CA PHE A 478 -31.33 4.06 29.60
C PHE A 478 -32.07 3.51 30.80
N ASN A 479 -32.65 2.32 30.66
CA ASN A 479 -33.17 1.54 31.79
C ASN A 479 -31.99 0.91 32.54
N THR A 480 -31.77 1.33 33.76
CA THR A 480 -30.87 0.68 34.73
C THR A 480 -31.47 -0.63 35.23
N VAL A 481 -30.75 -1.72 35.00
CA VAL A 481 -31.04 -3.02 35.62
C VAL A 481 -30.43 -3.04 37.01
N PRO A 482 -31.17 -3.47 38.07
CA PRO A 482 -30.64 -3.55 39.43
C PRO A 482 -29.69 -4.76 39.60
N PRO A 483 -28.73 -4.70 40.54
CA PRO A 483 -27.78 -5.79 40.76
C PRO A 483 -28.41 -6.99 41.47
N PRO A 484 -27.94 -8.23 41.23
CA PRO A 484 -28.47 -9.40 41.93
C PRO A 484 -27.99 -9.45 43.40
N GLY A 485 -28.93 -9.81 44.27
CA GLY A 485 -28.75 -9.90 45.70
C GLY A 485 -27.74 -10.98 46.11
N ARG A 486 -27.03 -10.70 47.19
CA ARG A 486 -26.22 -11.66 47.95
C ARG A 486 -27.12 -12.74 48.54
N GLY A 487 -26.92 -13.97 48.17
CA GLY A 487 -27.36 -15.19 48.87
C GLY A 487 -26.13 -15.89 49.44
N GLY A 488 -26.09 -15.99 50.76
CA GLY A 488 -25.06 -16.73 51.46
C GLY A 488 -25.30 -18.25 51.40
N PHE A 489 -24.20 -18.94 51.30
CA PHE A 489 -23.76 -20.08 52.14
C PHE A 489 -22.33 -20.35 51.78
#